data_fb5f22e2a755c8eda843d0526ebaa5d4
#
_entry.id   fb5f22e2a755c8eda843d0526ebaa5d4
#
_cell.length_a   1.000
_cell.length_b   1.000
_cell.length_c   1.000
_cell.angle_alpha   90.00
_cell.angle_beta   90.00
_cell.angle_gamma   90.00
#
_symmetry.space_group_name_H-M   'P 1'
#
loop_
_entity.id
_entity.type
_entity.pdbx_description
1 polymer ?
#
loop_
_entity_poly.entity_id
_entity_poly.type
_entity_poly.pdbx_seq_one_letter_code
_entity_poly.pdbx_strand_id
1 'polypeptide(L)'
;MKKKNVCILVLLAALFAACSDSDIVDPTELPPLETQKILVLCEGIWNHDNSTLAFYDLKSKTTDPDYFTTVNKRGLGDTANDMIKYGSKIYIVVNESGTIEVIDAATGKSLKQIEMKEKTAEGKEINKQPRYAAAYGGKVYVTSYDDTVTCIDTVLLAIDGSVTVGRDPEGICIKNGKIYVANSGGLDFPDYDKTVSVIDLNSFEEIEQIEVGLNPYQVFADNQGDVYVNVRGNYDDIAPSFKKIKPSKDSYEVSTLTGVSISEFTIVNDKAYILHNDWGKESEVKVFDCKTEKVVTENFVTDGTSILNGYKITADAYSGDVYVTTSDYTTSGNVLCFDNKGKCKFTLSSVGVSPNKVILLD
;
A
#
# COMPACT_ATOMS: atom_id res chain seq x y z
N MET A 1 32.74 -60.08 50.46
CA MET A 1 31.77 -59.03 50.20
C MET A 1 32.39 -57.97 49.22
N LYS A 2 32.05 -58.03 47.91
CA LYS A 2 32.59 -57.12 46.89
C LYS A 2 31.46 -56.20 46.47
N LYS A 3 31.63 -54.87 46.72
CA LYS A 3 30.75 -53.79 46.26
C LYS A 3 31.08 -53.48 44.79
N LYS A 4 30.12 -53.64 43.90
CA LYS A 4 30.20 -53.21 42.51
C LYS A 4 29.80 -51.72 42.42
N ASN A 5 30.71 -50.89 41.97
CA ASN A 5 30.41 -49.50 41.58
C ASN A 5 29.79 -49.51 40.16
N VAL A 6 28.58 -48.97 40.02
CA VAL A 6 27.95 -48.73 38.75
C VAL A 6 28.26 -47.29 38.40
N CYS A 7 29.06 -47.04 37.35
CA CYS A 7 29.22 -45.73 36.73
C CYS A 7 28.00 -45.48 35.83
N ILE A 8 27.24 -44.47 36.20
CA ILE A 8 26.20 -43.93 35.33
C ILE A 8 26.83 -42.91 34.40
N LEU A 9 26.91 -43.26 33.12
CA LEU A 9 27.34 -42.35 32.05
C LEU A 9 26.13 -41.45 31.67
N VAL A 10 26.15 -40.18 32.04
CA VAL A 10 25.15 -39.21 31.60
C VAL A 10 25.55 -38.72 30.20
N LEU A 11 24.83 -39.19 29.20
CA LEU A 11 24.94 -38.72 27.83
C LEU A 11 24.21 -37.33 27.73
N LEU A 12 24.96 -36.27 27.62
CA LEU A 12 24.41 -34.92 27.32
C LEU A 12 24.13 -34.89 25.82
N ALA A 13 22.87 -35.13 25.43
CA ALA A 13 22.42 -34.85 24.08
C ALA A 13 22.22 -33.35 23.92
N ALA A 14 23.12 -32.69 23.19
CA ALA A 14 22.95 -31.35 22.73
C ALA A 14 21.86 -31.35 21.67
N LEU A 15 20.69 -30.84 22.01
CA LEU A 15 19.63 -30.49 21.06
C LEU A 15 20.07 -29.24 20.32
N PHE A 16 20.60 -29.40 19.12
CA PHE A 16 20.63 -28.31 18.15
C PHE A 16 19.18 -28.07 17.71
N ALA A 17 18.55 -27.06 18.27
CA ALA A 17 17.34 -26.51 17.69
C ALA A 17 17.75 -25.82 16.38
N ALA A 18 17.56 -26.52 15.27
CA ALA A 18 17.54 -25.89 13.96
C ALA A 18 16.30 -24.98 13.94
N CYS A 19 16.52 -23.67 13.93
CA CYS A 19 15.50 -22.74 13.47
C CYS A 19 15.25 -23.06 12.00
N SER A 20 14.17 -23.78 11.71
CA SER A 20 13.65 -23.87 10.37
C SER A 20 12.86 -22.59 10.11
N ASP A 21 13.32 -21.79 9.15
CA ASP A 21 12.53 -20.76 8.50
C ASP A 21 11.33 -21.42 7.81
N SER A 22 10.24 -21.57 8.53
CA SER A 22 8.98 -22.10 7.99
C SER A 22 7.78 -21.58 8.76
N ASP A 23 7.69 -20.27 8.95
CA ASP A 23 6.42 -19.61 9.27
C ASP A 23 5.81 -18.93 8.05
N ILE A 24 5.91 -19.58 6.89
CA ILE A 24 4.94 -19.37 5.81
C ILE A 24 3.78 -20.29 6.13
N VAL A 25 2.88 -19.85 7.00
CA VAL A 25 1.59 -20.51 7.19
C VAL A 25 0.86 -20.38 5.84
N ASP A 26 0.55 -21.52 5.23
CA ASP A 26 -0.26 -21.56 4.01
C ASP A 26 -1.59 -20.87 4.32
N PRO A 27 -1.95 -19.76 3.66
CA PRO A 27 -3.18 -19.04 3.94
C PRO A 27 -4.45 -19.86 3.73
N THR A 28 -4.34 -21.06 3.14
CA THR A 28 -5.48 -21.99 2.96
C THR A 28 -5.80 -22.82 4.20
N GLU A 29 -4.94 -22.86 5.23
CA GLU A 29 -5.14 -23.67 6.44
C GLU A 29 -5.75 -22.91 7.63
N LEU A 30 -5.76 -21.57 7.59
CA LEU A 30 -6.40 -20.78 8.64
C LEU A 30 -7.84 -20.42 8.24
N PRO A 31 -8.81 -20.58 9.17
CA PRO A 31 -10.14 -20.04 8.92
C PRO A 31 -10.01 -18.54 8.67
N PRO A 32 -10.77 -18.00 7.70
CA PRO A 32 -10.72 -16.57 7.41
C PRO A 32 -10.98 -15.78 8.69
N LEU A 33 -10.02 -14.93 9.06
CA LEU A 33 -10.21 -13.99 10.14
C LEU A 33 -11.32 -13.04 9.71
N GLU A 34 -12.43 -13.04 10.43
CA GLU A 34 -13.49 -12.05 10.16
C GLU A 34 -12.94 -10.67 10.50
N THR A 35 -12.83 -9.82 9.49
CA THR A 35 -12.54 -8.40 9.70
C THR A 35 -13.51 -7.84 10.72
N GLN A 36 -12.99 -7.41 11.85
CA GLN A 36 -13.82 -6.85 12.92
C GLN A 36 -13.73 -5.33 12.98
N LYS A 37 -12.60 -4.78 12.55
CA LYS A 37 -12.31 -3.36 12.63
C LYS A 37 -11.75 -2.83 11.32
N ILE A 38 -12.13 -1.63 10.97
CA ILE A 38 -11.68 -0.94 9.76
C ILE A 38 -11.08 0.39 10.15
N LEU A 39 -9.90 0.69 9.63
CA LEU A 39 -9.32 2.02 9.63
C LEU A 39 -9.42 2.60 8.23
N VAL A 40 -9.88 3.85 8.14
CA VAL A 40 -9.95 4.60 6.89
C VAL A 40 -9.11 5.86 7.03
N LEU A 41 -8.06 5.94 6.21
CA LEU A 41 -7.24 7.15 6.10
C LEU A 41 -7.92 8.11 5.15
N CYS A 42 -8.05 9.37 5.56
CA CYS A 42 -8.58 10.45 4.75
C CYS A 42 -7.52 11.54 4.59
N GLU A 43 -7.21 11.91 3.34
CA GLU A 43 -6.18 12.91 3.03
C GLU A 43 -6.49 14.29 3.62
N GLY A 44 -7.78 14.61 3.70
CA GLY A 44 -8.21 15.97 3.96
C GLY A 44 -8.19 16.83 2.71
N ILE A 45 -8.17 18.14 2.90
CA ILE A 45 -8.01 19.16 1.85
C ILE A 45 -6.56 19.66 1.92
N TRP A 46 -5.87 19.65 0.80
CA TRP A 46 -4.49 20.10 0.69
C TRP A 46 -4.28 21.52 1.31
N ASN A 47 -3.22 21.67 2.10
CA ASN A 47 -2.89 22.87 2.89
C ASN A 47 -3.93 23.28 3.96
N HIS A 48 -4.72 22.32 4.48
CA HIS A 48 -5.71 22.60 5.53
C HIS A 48 -5.41 21.91 6.86
N ASP A 49 -4.35 21.10 6.94
CA ASP A 49 -3.93 20.38 8.17
C ASP A 49 -5.09 19.58 8.81
N ASN A 50 -5.89 18.92 7.96
CA ASN A 50 -7.14 18.29 8.35
C ASN A 50 -7.29 16.82 7.91
N SER A 51 -6.15 16.14 7.72
CA SER A 51 -6.17 14.68 7.53
C SER A 51 -6.73 13.97 8.75
N THR A 52 -7.51 12.92 8.53
CA THR A 52 -8.11 12.12 9.61
C THR A 52 -7.85 10.63 9.44
N LEU A 53 -7.89 9.91 10.54
CA LEU A 53 -7.95 8.44 10.57
C LEU A 53 -9.25 8.03 11.21
N ALA A 54 -10.21 7.57 10.43
CA ALA A 54 -11.48 7.08 10.94
C ALA A 54 -11.37 5.60 11.36
N PHE A 55 -12.11 5.23 12.41
CA PHE A 55 -12.18 3.88 12.96
C PHE A 55 -13.60 3.37 12.98
N TYR A 56 -13.81 2.12 12.60
CA TYR A 56 -15.07 1.42 12.61
C TYR A 56 -14.90 0.03 13.22
N ASP A 57 -15.66 -0.28 14.25
CA ASP A 57 -15.82 -1.62 14.79
C ASP A 57 -17.13 -2.21 14.25
N LEU A 58 -17.01 -3.18 13.35
CA LEU A 58 -18.15 -3.77 12.66
C LEU A 58 -19.02 -4.62 13.60
N LYS A 59 -18.45 -5.17 14.66
CA LYS A 59 -19.16 -6.02 15.63
C LYS A 59 -20.00 -5.20 16.60
N SER A 60 -19.39 -4.19 17.21
CA SER A 60 -20.08 -3.28 18.16
C SER A 60 -20.85 -2.17 17.45
N LYS A 61 -20.62 -1.95 16.15
CA LYS A 61 -21.13 -0.82 15.34
C LYS A 61 -20.74 0.54 15.90
N THR A 62 -19.58 0.61 16.56
CA THR A 62 -19.02 1.88 17.04
C THR A 62 -18.16 2.50 15.95
N THR A 63 -18.22 3.83 15.86
CA THR A 63 -17.48 4.62 14.89
C THR A 63 -16.80 5.79 15.58
N ASP A 64 -15.60 6.15 15.10
CA ASP A 64 -14.90 7.36 15.47
C ASP A 64 -14.33 7.98 14.19
N PRO A 65 -14.88 9.09 13.69
CA PRO A 65 -14.47 9.68 12.42
C PRO A 65 -13.09 10.35 12.47
N ASP A 66 -12.57 10.63 13.66
CA ASP A 66 -11.22 11.16 13.86
C ASP A 66 -10.53 10.47 15.04
N TYR A 67 -10.39 9.15 14.89
CA TYR A 67 -9.83 8.25 15.89
C TYR A 67 -8.41 8.65 16.29
N PHE A 68 -7.59 9.13 15.32
CA PHE A 68 -6.23 9.54 15.65
C PHE A 68 -6.23 10.69 16.65
N THR A 69 -7.00 11.74 16.41
CA THR A 69 -7.12 12.89 17.33
C THR A 69 -7.77 12.49 18.66
N THR A 70 -8.78 11.62 18.61
CA THR A 70 -9.42 11.10 19.84
C THR A 70 -8.41 10.41 20.75
N VAL A 71 -7.53 9.57 20.20
CA VAL A 71 -6.53 8.80 20.96
C VAL A 71 -5.34 9.66 21.37
N ASN A 72 -4.79 10.47 20.45
CA ASN A 72 -3.48 11.11 20.58
C ASN A 72 -3.54 12.58 21.01
N LYS A 73 -4.74 13.18 21.04
CA LYS A 73 -4.98 14.59 21.46
C LYS A 73 -4.25 15.63 20.61
N ARG A 74 -3.96 15.27 19.35
CA ARG A 74 -3.40 16.15 18.32
C ARG A 74 -3.87 15.72 16.93
N GLY A 75 -3.83 16.60 15.95
CA GLY A 75 -4.13 16.27 14.55
C GLY A 75 -3.11 15.31 13.96
N LEU A 76 -3.49 14.65 12.87
CA LEU A 76 -2.62 13.74 12.11
C LEU A 76 -1.64 14.52 11.22
N GLY A 77 -2.09 15.65 10.68
CA GLY A 77 -1.31 16.49 9.78
C GLY A 77 -2.04 16.80 8.48
N ASP A 78 -1.29 17.18 7.46
CA ASP A 78 -1.77 17.61 6.17
C ASP A 78 -1.43 16.58 5.08
N THR A 79 -2.44 16.21 4.30
CA THR A 79 -2.36 15.31 3.15
C THR A 79 -1.77 13.94 3.50
N ALA A 80 -2.48 13.19 4.35
CA ALA A 80 -2.11 11.81 4.69
C ALA A 80 -2.35 10.89 3.46
N ASN A 81 -1.27 10.50 2.78
CA ASN A 81 -1.31 9.93 1.44
C ASN A 81 -1.42 8.40 1.40
N ASP A 82 -0.83 7.69 2.35
CA ASP A 82 -0.86 6.23 2.40
C ASP A 82 -0.73 5.72 3.83
N MET A 83 -1.15 4.49 4.07
CA MET A 83 -0.87 3.78 5.31
C MET A 83 -0.68 2.29 5.07
N ILE A 84 0.23 1.67 5.83
CA ILE A 84 0.44 0.23 5.82
C ILE A 84 0.50 -0.33 7.23
N LYS A 85 -0.03 -1.55 7.41
CA LYS A 85 0.17 -2.34 8.63
C LYS A 85 1.37 -3.26 8.43
N TYR A 86 2.32 -3.21 9.37
CA TYR A 86 3.43 -4.14 9.41
C TYR A 86 3.72 -4.60 10.84
N GLY A 87 3.52 -5.88 11.10
CA GLY A 87 3.53 -6.44 12.45
C GLY A 87 2.45 -5.79 13.33
N SER A 88 2.84 -5.34 14.53
CA SER A 88 1.95 -4.66 15.48
C SER A 88 1.81 -3.15 15.25
N LYS A 89 2.34 -2.62 14.15
CA LYS A 89 2.38 -1.17 13.89
C LYS A 89 1.68 -0.81 12.59
N ILE A 90 1.18 0.41 12.54
CA ILE A 90 0.69 1.06 11.31
C ILE A 90 1.58 2.28 11.06
N TYR A 91 2.05 2.39 9.82
CA TYR A 91 2.87 3.51 9.34
C TYR A 91 1.98 4.35 8.42
N ILE A 92 1.78 5.61 8.77
CA ILE A 92 0.95 6.55 8.03
C ILE A 92 1.87 7.59 7.39
N VAL A 93 1.79 7.71 6.09
CA VAL A 93 2.60 8.64 5.29
C VAL A 93 1.85 9.95 5.18
N VAL A 94 2.38 11.03 5.74
CA VAL A 94 1.75 12.37 5.77
C VAL A 94 2.58 13.32 4.92
N ASN A 95 2.13 13.53 3.68
CA ASN A 95 2.89 14.16 2.60
C ASN A 95 3.29 15.61 2.89
N GLU A 96 2.32 16.52 3.01
CA GLU A 96 2.59 17.94 3.21
C GLU A 96 3.19 18.23 4.59
N SER A 97 2.85 17.46 5.61
CA SER A 97 3.51 17.56 6.90
C SER A 97 4.96 17.06 6.88
N GLY A 98 5.34 16.26 5.89
CA GLY A 98 6.67 15.67 5.75
C GLY A 98 6.99 14.74 6.92
N THR A 99 6.08 13.82 7.25
CA THR A 99 6.24 12.89 8.38
C THR A 99 5.74 11.50 8.06
N ILE A 100 6.30 10.51 8.76
CA ILE A 100 5.70 9.17 8.90
C ILE A 100 5.23 9.04 10.35
N GLU A 101 3.93 8.97 10.53
CA GLU A 101 3.33 8.70 11.83
C GLU A 101 3.27 7.20 12.07
N VAL A 102 3.88 6.73 13.14
CA VAL A 102 3.87 5.30 13.52
C VAL A 102 2.97 5.11 14.72
N ILE A 103 1.91 4.31 14.55
CA ILE A 103 0.97 4.01 15.63
C ILE A 103 0.96 2.52 15.97
N ASP A 104 0.59 2.20 17.20
CA ASP A 104 0.29 0.83 17.62
C ASP A 104 -1.05 0.37 17.00
N ALA A 105 -1.04 -0.75 16.28
CA ALA A 105 -2.20 -1.21 15.52
C ALA A 105 -3.40 -1.60 16.40
N ALA A 106 -3.17 -2.02 17.64
CA ALA A 106 -4.23 -2.44 18.54
C ALA A 106 -4.92 -1.27 19.26
N THR A 107 -4.15 -0.20 19.54
CA THR A 107 -4.60 0.90 20.39
C THR A 107 -4.73 2.25 19.70
N GLY A 108 -4.18 2.39 18.50
CA GLY A 108 -4.10 3.66 17.75
C GLY A 108 -3.16 4.69 18.37
N LYS A 109 -2.43 4.34 19.45
CA LYS A 109 -1.51 5.26 20.11
C LYS A 109 -0.28 5.52 19.26
N SER A 110 0.08 6.78 19.12
CA SER A 110 1.33 7.21 18.51
C SER A 110 2.53 6.63 19.27
N LEU A 111 3.39 5.95 18.55
CA LEU A 111 4.66 5.41 19.04
C LEU A 111 5.81 6.33 18.66
N LYS A 112 5.76 6.90 17.46
CA LYS A 112 6.80 7.75 16.91
C LYS A 112 6.27 8.54 15.73
N GLN A 113 6.68 9.79 15.62
CA GLN A 113 6.62 10.57 14.40
C GLN A 113 8.04 10.70 13.85
N ILE A 114 8.26 10.24 12.62
CA ILE A 114 9.56 10.27 11.93
C ILE A 114 9.51 11.42 10.94
N GLU A 115 10.42 12.37 11.06
CA GLU A 115 10.48 13.50 10.13
C GLU A 115 11.11 13.10 8.80
N MET A 116 10.41 13.41 7.72
CA MET A 116 10.84 13.24 6.34
C MET A 116 11.22 14.61 5.77
N LYS A 117 12.23 15.22 6.40
CA LYS A 117 12.74 16.55 6.07
C LYS A 117 14.25 16.54 6.03
N GLU A 118 14.81 17.38 5.20
CA GLU A 118 16.24 17.64 5.11
C GLU A 118 16.54 19.09 5.49
N LYS A 119 17.77 19.35 5.93
CA LYS A 119 18.25 20.71 6.16
C LYS A 119 19.26 21.06 5.08
N THR A 120 19.05 22.19 4.41
CA THR A 120 20.07 22.76 3.51
C THR A 120 21.31 23.18 4.30
N ALA A 121 22.38 23.48 3.57
CA ALA A 121 23.60 24.03 4.17
C ALA A 121 23.36 25.36 4.93
N GLU A 122 22.34 26.10 4.53
CA GLU A 122 21.89 27.36 5.15
C GLU A 122 20.92 27.13 6.32
N GLY A 123 20.60 25.84 6.64
CA GLY A 123 19.71 25.46 7.74
C GLY A 123 18.21 25.57 7.43
N LYS A 124 17.82 25.78 6.16
CA LYS A 124 16.41 25.75 5.74
C LYS A 124 15.92 24.29 5.70
N GLU A 125 14.77 24.01 6.27
CA GLU A 125 14.12 22.72 6.13
C GLU A 125 13.46 22.60 4.76
N ILE A 126 13.65 21.43 4.12
CA ILE A 126 13.01 21.00 2.89
C ILE A 126 12.21 19.75 3.19
N ASN A 127 10.91 19.79 2.88
CA ASN A 127 10.03 18.63 2.98
C ASN A 127 10.36 17.67 1.82
N LYS A 128 10.60 16.40 2.13
CA LYS A 128 10.78 15.33 1.12
C LYS A 128 9.48 14.94 0.44
N GLN A 129 8.33 15.35 0.97
CA GLN A 129 7.00 15.03 0.49
C GLN A 129 6.79 13.51 0.29
N PRO A 130 6.78 12.70 1.38
CA PRO A 130 6.64 11.25 1.30
C PRO A 130 5.28 10.85 0.69
N ARG A 131 5.28 9.75 -0.11
CA ARG A 131 4.12 9.37 -0.92
C ARG A 131 3.51 8.02 -0.54
N TYR A 132 4.20 6.92 -0.81
CA TYR A 132 3.69 5.57 -0.60
C TYR A 132 4.70 4.73 0.19
N ALA A 133 4.21 3.68 0.83
CA ALA A 133 5.02 2.81 1.63
C ALA A 133 4.82 1.32 1.28
N ALA A 134 5.90 0.55 1.39
CA ALA A 134 5.87 -0.91 1.37
C ALA A 134 6.78 -1.45 2.48
N ALA A 135 6.51 -2.66 2.98
CA ALA A 135 7.28 -3.23 4.08
C ALA A 135 7.78 -4.64 3.77
N TYR A 136 9.02 -4.92 4.17
CA TYR A 136 9.63 -6.23 4.05
C TYR A 136 10.86 -6.35 4.96
N GLY A 137 11.10 -7.55 5.50
CA GLY A 137 12.36 -7.88 6.20
C GLY A 137 12.69 -6.98 7.41
N GLY A 138 11.67 -6.54 8.16
CA GLY A 138 11.87 -5.65 9.31
C GLY A 138 12.08 -4.18 8.95
N LYS A 139 11.84 -3.80 7.69
CA LYS A 139 11.99 -2.45 7.17
C LYS A 139 10.69 -1.96 6.53
N VAL A 140 10.51 -0.64 6.53
CA VAL A 140 9.51 0.08 5.74
C VAL A 140 10.24 0.98 4.75
N TYR A 141 9.83 0.93 3.50
CA TYR A 141 10.39 1.70 2.40
C TYR A 141 9.35 2.72 1.95
N VAL A 142 9.74 4.00 1.88
CA VAL A 142 8.84 5.12 1.60
C VAL A 142 9.37 5.90 0.40
N THR A 143 8.54 6.05 -0.63
CA THR A 143 8.82 6.94 -1.77
C THR A 143 8.59 8.39 -1.37
N SER A 144 9.35 9.31 -1.93
CA SER A 144 9.22 10.76 -1.66
C SER A 144 9.54 11.59 -2.89
N TYR A 145 8.88 12.72 -3.06
CA TYR A 145 9.04 13.63 -4.20
C TYR A 145 10.39 14.36 -4.26
N ASP A 146 11.32 14.02 -3.38
CA ASP A 146 12.73 14.39 -3.49
C ASP A 146 13.54 13.35 -4.29
N ASP A 147 12.88 12.55 -5.14
CA ASP A 147 13.47 11.52 -5.98
C ASP A 147 14.13 10.39 -5.19
N THR A 148 13.64 10.08 -3.99
CA THR A 148 14.21 9.04 -3.13
C THR A 148 13.22 7.97 -2.68
N VAL A 149 13.78 6.80 -2.36
CA VAL A 149 13.15 5.81 -1.48
C VAL A 149 13.91 5.78 -0.16
N THR A 150 13.24 6.09 0.93
CA THR A 150 13.80 6.07 2.28
C THR A 150 13.49 4.76 2.98
N CYS A 151 14.50 4.12 3.56
CA CYS A 151 14.39 2.92 4.39
C CYS A 151 14.26 3.29 5.87
N ILE A 152 13.26 2.73 6.55
CA ILE A 152 12.98 2.94 7.98
C ILE A 152 13.11 1.60 8.71
N ASP A 153 13.91 1.56 9.77
CA ASP A 153 13.99 0.40 10.66
C ASP A 153 12.76 0.31 11.56
N THR A 154 12.08 -0.85 11.56
CA THR A 154 10.82 -1.03 12.29
C THR A 154 10.97 -1.28 13.79
N VAL A 155 12.18 -1.54 14.26
CA VAL A 155 12.51 -1.70 15.68
C VAL A 155 12.97 -0.37 16.28
N LEU A 156 13.91 0.30 15.60
CA LEU A 156 14.46 1.58 16.04
C LEU A 156 13.52 2.76 15.76
N LEU A 157 12.57 2.60 14.83
CA LEU A 157 11.68 3.65 14.32
C LEU A 157 12.48 4.88 13.88
N ALA A 158 13.48 4.63 13.04
CA ALA A 158 14.41 5.64 12.55
C ALA A 158 14.77 5.34 11.09
N ILE A 159 15.14 6.39 10.37
CA ILE A 159 15.69 6.28 9.02
C ILE A 159 17.02 5.53 9.07
N ASP A 160 17.16 4.50 8.22
CA ASP A 160 18.33 3.63 8.10
C ASP A 160 19.13 3.88 6.80
N GLY A 161 18.56 4.63 5.86
CA GLY A 161 19.18 5.00 4.61
C GLY A 161 18.19 5.49 3.57
N SER A 162 18.69 5.91 2.42
CA SER A 162 17.88 6.26 1.26
C SER A 162 18.63 5.94 -0.03
N VAL A 163 17.89 5.73 -1.11
CA VAL A 163 18.40 5.53 -2.47
C VAL A 163 17.69 6.47 -3.42
N THR A 164 18.44 7.07 -4.35
CA THR A 164 17.87 7.90 -5.42
C THR A 164 17.27 7.01 -6.50
N VAL A 165 16.13 7.44 -7.04
CA VAL A 165 15.35 6.77 -8.11
C VAL A 165 15.00 7.77 -9.21
N GLY A 166 14.02 7.48 -10.06
CA GLY A 166 13.50 8.45 -11.01
C GLY A 166 12.69 9.56 -10.33
N ARG A 167 12.18 10.50 -11.15
CA ARG A 167 11.57 11.75 -10.65
C ARG A 167 10.17 11.53 -10.06
N ASP A 168 9.90 12.22 -8.96
CA ASP A 168 8.61 12.24 -8.25
C ASP A 168 8.03 10.84 -8.06
N PRO A 169 8.73 9.93 -7.36
CA PRO A 169 8.29 8.55 -7.19
C PRO A 169 6.98 8.46 -6.40
N GLU A 170 6.08 7.62 -6.90
CA GLU A 170 4.74 7.35 -6.39
C GLU A 170 4.65 5.92 -5.84
N GLY A 171 3.82 5.07 -6.42
CA GLY A 171 3.57 3.71 -5.97
C GLY A 171 4.82 2.85 -5.84
N ILE A 172 4.81 1.97 -4.85
CA ILE A 172 5.92 1.08 -4.50
C ILE A 172 5.39 -0.31 -4.20
N CYS A 173 6.05 -1.35 -4.72
CA CYS A 173 5.78 -2.73 -4.31
C CYS A 173 7.07 -3.54 -4.17
N ILE A 174 7.00 -4.64 -3.43
CA ILE A 174 8.15 -5.51 -3.17
C ILE A 174 7.83 -6.91 -3.66
N LYS A 175 8.71 -7.48 -4.48
CA LYS A 175 8.57 -8.84 -4.99
C LYS A 175 9.92 -9.46 -5.31
N ASN A 176 10.11 -10.72 -4.94
CA ASN A 176 11.28 -11.53 -5.29
C ASN A 176 12.63 -10.84 -5.00
N GLY A 177 12.77 -10.23 -3.81
CA GLY A 177 14.00 -9.56 -3.39
C GLY A 177 14.27 -8.21 -4.07
N LYS A 178 13.27 -7.63 -4.72
CA LYS A 178 13.36 -6.33 -5.41
C LYS A 178 12.23 -5.40 -4.98
N ILE A 179 12.51 -4.11 -4.98
CA ILE A 179 11.52 -3.04 -4.84
C ILE A 179 11.30 -2.46 -6.24
N TYR A 180 10.04 -2.27 -6.62
CA TYR A 180 9.63 -1.60 -7.84
C TYR A 180 8.94 -0.29 -7.49
N VAL A 181 9.36 0.79 -8.14
CA VAL A 181 8.90 2.16 -7.83
C VAL A 181 8.46 2.85 -9.11
N ALA A 182 7.23 3.32 -9.15
CA ALA A 182 6.71 4.11 -10.26
C ALA A 182 7.20 5.56 -10.17
N ASN A 183 7.95 6.03 -11.15
CA ASN A 183 8.45 7.41 -11.21
C ASN A 183 7.52 8.24 -12.09
N SER A 184 6.73 9.11 -11.48
CA SER A 184 5.70 9.85 -12.20
C SER A 184 6.21 11.11 -12.88
N GLY A 185 7.19 11.81 -12.32
CA GLY A 185 7.53 13.17 -12.70
C GLY A 185 6.35 14.12 -12.55
N GLY A 186 5.46 13.86 -11.56
CA GLY A 186 4.16 14.52 -11.46
C GLY A 186 4.25 16.01 -11.16
N LEU A 187 5.34 16.47 -10.53
CA LEU A 187 5.59 17.89 -10.27
C LEU A 187 6.20 18.62 -11.47
N ASP A 188 6.72 17.90 -12.46
CA ASP A 188 7.44 18.44 -13.61
C ASP A 188 6.54 18.68 -14.84
N PHE A 189 5.21 18.78 -14.66
CA PHE A 189 4.27 19.03 -15.76
C PHE A 189 4.79 20.13 -16.73
N PRO A 190 4.79 19.87 -18.06
CA PRO A 190 4.31 18.68 -18.77
C PRO A 190 5.38 17.60 -19.02
N ASP A 191 6.58 17.71 -18.46
CA ASP A 191 7.72 16.80 -18.69
C ASP A 191 7.71 15.65 -17.67
N TYR A 192 6.68 14.80 -17.73
CA TYR A 192 6.54 13.63 -16.85
C TYR A 192 7.67 12.61 -17.01
N ASP A 193 7.99 11.88 -15.94
CA ASP A 193 8.81 10.67 -16.02
C ASP A 193 8.02 9.53 -16.67
N LYS A 194 8.69 8.44 -17.03
CA LYS A 194 8.13 7.31 -17.77
C LYS A 194 8.66 5.95 -17.32
N THR A 195 9.30 5.92 -16.16
CA THR A 195 10.07 4.76 -15.72
C THR A 195 9.52 4.11 -14.46
N VAL A 196 9.85 2.85 -14.28
CA VAL A 196 9.79 2.12 -13.01
C VAL A 196 11.22 1.81 -12.59
N SER A 197 11.65 2.32 -11.45
CA SER A 197 12.93 1.97 -10.83
C SER A 197 12.87 0.60 -10.19
N VAL A 198 13.96 -0.17 -10.31
CA VAL A 198 14.14 -1.45 -9.64
C VAL A 198 15.31 -1.33 -8.67
N ILE A 199 15.04 -1.58 -7.39
CA ILE A 199 16.04 -1.54 -6.31
C ILE A 199 16.26 -2.97 -5.82
N ASP A 200 17.50 -3.41 -5.69
CA ASP A 200 17.83 -4.68 -5.03
C ASP A 200 17.72 -4.52 -3.51
N LEU A 201 16.95 -5.41 -2.86
CA LEU A 201 16.69 -5.32 -1.40
C LEU A 201 17.95 -5.59 -0.54
N ASN A 202 18.94 -6.34 -1.04
CA ASN A 202 20.11 -6.70 -0.25
C ASN A 202 21.16 -5.59 -0.24
N SER A 203 21.42 -4.98 -1.44
CA SER A 203 22.37 -3.86 -1.55
C SER A 203 21.72 -2.52 -1.24
N PHE A 204 20.40 -2.42 -1.36
CA PHE A 204 19.61 -1.20 -1.33
C PHE A 204 20.12 -0.16 -2.33
N GLU A 205 20.40 -0.62 -3.55
CA GLU A 205 20.85 0.19 -4.69
C GLU A 205 19.87 0.05 -5.86
N GLU A 206 19.65 1.13 -6.61
CA GLU A 206 18.93 1.06 -7.87
C GLU A 206 19.77 0.29 -8.88
N ILE A 207 19.18 -0.74 -9.48
CA ILE A 207 19.87 -1.62 -10.44
C ILE A 207 19.35 -1.49 -11.87
N GLU A 208 18.16 -0.91 -12.07
CA GLU A 208 17.55 -0.75 -13.39
C GLU A 208 16.46 0.33 -13.35
N GLN A 209 16.23 1.00 -14.49
CA GLN A 209 15.05 1.82 -14.76
C GLN A 209 14.34 1.30 -16.01
N ILE A 210 13.11 0.88 -15.87
CA ILE A 210 12.30 0.24 -16.92
C ILE A 210 11.34 1.26 -17.52
N GLU A 211 11.44 1.55 -18.82
CA GLU A 211 10.49 2.44 -19.49
C GLU A 211 9.12 1.77 -19.65
N VAL A 212 8.06 2.36 -19.11
CA VAL A 212 6.69 1.83 -19.11
C VAL A 212 5.66 2.76 -19.77
N GLY A 213 6.00 4.04 -19.98
CA GLY A 213 5.13 5.08 -20.52
C GLY A 213 4.91 6.22 -19.52
N LEU A 214 4.37 7.35 -20.00
CA LEU A 214 4.33 8.61 -19.27
C LEU A 214 3.49 8.55 -17.98
N ASN A 215 4.06 9.10 -16.90
CA ASN A 215 3.40 9.28 -15.62
C ASN A 215 2.94 7.96 -14.99
N PRO A 216 3.85 7.00 -14.75
CA PRO A 216 3.53 5.79 -13.99
C PRO A 216 3.15 6.18 -12.55
N TYR A 217 2.12 5.52 -12.02
CA TYR A 217 1.53 5.94 -10.75
C TYR A 217 1.48 4.83 -9.70
N GLN A 218 0.81 3.74 -9.98
CA GLN A 218 0.70 2.61 -9.07
C GLN A 218 1.46 1.40 -9.63
N VAL A 219 2.08 0.64 -8.72
CA VAL A 219 2.68 -0.65 -9.04
C VAL A 219 2.24 -1.70 -8.03
N PHE A 220 1.87 -2.89 -8.53
CA PHE A 220 1.58 -4.08 -7.73
C PHE A 220 2.14 -5.31 -8.40
N ALA A 221 2.53 -6.31 -7.62
CA ALA A 221 3.02 -7.58 -8.14
C ALA A 221 2.02 -8.71 -7.87
N ASP A 222 1.94 -9.66 -8.79
CA ASP A 222 1.20 -10.90 -8.60
C ASP A 222 2.05 -12.00 -7.93
N ASN A 223 1.45 -13.18 -7.72
CA ASN A 223 2.17 -14.29 -7.11
C ASN A 223 3.20 -14.94 -8.05
N GLN A 224 3.06 -14.78 -9.36
CA GLN A 224 4.02 -15.25 -10.37
C GLN A 224 5.28 -14.39 -10.41
N GLY A 225 5.21 -13.16 -9.90
CA GLY A 225 6.31 -12.20 -9.89
C GLY A 225 6.27 -11.20 -11.03
N ASP A 226 5.19 -11.20 -11.82
CA ASP A 226 4.92 -10.14 -12.79
C ASP A 226 4.47 -8.87 -12.05
N VAL A 227 4.87 -7.71 -12.56
CA VAL A 227 4.58 -6.40 -11.96
C VAL A 227 3.67 -5.61 -12.87
N TYR A 228 2.59 -5.12 -12.33
CA TYR A 228 1.55 -4.37 -13.06
C TYR A 228 1.63 -2.89 -12.70
N VAL A 229 1.49 -2.04 -13.72
CA VAL A 229 1.66 -0.59 -13.58
C VAL A 229 0.48 0.16 -14.19
N ASN A 230 -0.12 1.04 -13.40
CA ASN A 230 -1.04 2.06 -13.90
C ASN A 230 -0.22 3.25 -14.40
N VAL A 231 -0.33 3.55 -15.68
CA VAL A 231 0.35 4.67 -16.36
C VAL A 231 -0.70 5.70 -16.75
N ARG A 232 -0.62 6.92 -16.19
CA ARG A 232 -1.68 7.95 -16.31
C ARG A 232 -1.69 8.71 -17.63
N GLY A 233 -0.60 8.62 -18.43
CA GLY A 233 -0.43 9.44 -19.63
C GLY A 233 -0.16 10.91 -19.29
N ASN A 234 -0.56 11.81 -20.17
CA ASN A 234 -0.27 13.24 -20.01
C ASN A 234 -1.51 14.12 -19.76
N TYR A 235 -2.67 13.49 -19.52
CA TYR A 235 -3.97 14.15 -19.34
C TYR A 235 -4.44 14.97 -20.56
N ASP A 236 -3.88 14.70 -21.74
CA ASP A 236 -4.22 15.34 -23.00
C ASP A 236 -4.38 14.29 -24.12
N ASP A 237 -3.38 14.09 -24.97
CA ASP A 237 -3.44 13.20 -26.13
C ASP A 237 -2.90 11.80 -25.86
N ILE A 238 -2.16 11.58 -24.77
CA ILE A 238 -1.67 10.27 -24.35
C ILE A 238 -2.56 9.72 -23.24
N ALA A 239 -3.42 8.78 -23.61
CA ALA A 239 -4.38 8.18 -22.69
C ALA A 239 -3.71 7.29 -21.61
N PRO A 240 -4.35 7.12 -20.44
CA PRO A 240 -3.94 6.13 -19.44
C PRO A 240 -3.84 4.72 -20.03
N SER A 241 -2.93 3.92 -19.49
CA SER A 241 -2.75 2.53 -19.92
C SER A 241 -2.37 1.62 -18.76
N PHE A 242 -2.74 0.35 -18.88
CA PHE A 242 -2.37 -0.68 -17.94
C PHE A 242 -1.21 -1.50 -18.51
N LYS A 243 -0.08 -1.52 -17.82
CA LYS A 243 1.15 -2.17 -18.26
C LYS A 243 1.47 -3.36 -17.38
N LYS A 244 2.17 -4.33 -17.96
CA LYS A 244 2.78 -5.44 -17.25
C LYS A 244 4.27 -5.47 -17.54
N ILE A 245 5.07 -5.58 -16.49
CA ILE A 245 6.51 -5.87 -16.51
C ILE A 245 6.67 -7.33 -16.14
N LYS A 246 7.26 -8.12 -17.01
CA LYS A 246 7.64 -9.51 -16.76
C LYS A 246 9.14 -9.61 -16.53
N PRO A 247 9.58 -9.78 -15.27
CA PRO A 247 10.99 -9.97 -14.98
C PRO A 247 11.50 -11.31 -15.51
N SER A 248 12.71 -11.31 -16.06
CA SER A 248 13.48 -12.52 -16.36
C SER A 248 14.82 -12.45 -15.61
N LYS A 249 15.71 -13.41 -15.85
CA LYS A 249 17.01 -13.45 -15.18
C LYS A 249 17.82 -12.17 -15.39
N ASP A 250 17.88 -11.69 -16.65
CA ASP A 250 18.79 -10.59 -17.03
C ASP A 250 18.05 -9.48 -17.82
N SER A 251 16.71 -9.45 -17.80
CA SER A 251 15.92 -8.47 -18.57
C SER A 251 14.50 -8.32 -18.03
N TYR A 252 13.81 -7.29 -18.54
CA TYR A 252 12.41 -6.99 -18.24
C TYR A 252 11.66 -6.82 -19.56
N GLU A 253 10.58 -7.57 -19.74
CA GLU A 253 9.68 -7.42 -20.87
C GLU A 253 8.48 -6.57 -20.45
N VAL A 254 8.19 -5.50 -21.21
CA VAL A 254 7.04 -4.63 -20.95
C VAL A 254 5.98 -4.85 -22.01
N SER A 255 4.75 -5.09 -21.57
CA SER A 255 3.58 -5.24 -22.43
C SER A 255 2.44 -4.33 -22.00
N THR A 256 1.57 -3.97 -22.96
CA THR A 256 0.34 -3.22 -22.69
C THR A 256 -0.83 -4.17 -22.63
N LEU A 257 -1.56 -4.14 -21.52
CA LEU A 257 -2.80 -4.90 -21.37
C LEU A 257 -3.96 -4.12 -22.02
N THR A 258 -4.49 -4.67 -23.10
CA THR A 258 -5.53 -3.99 -23.91
C THR A 258 -6.94 -4.27 -23.41
N GLY A 259 -7.89 -3.36 -23.69
CA GLY A 259 -9.29 -3.50 -23.32
C GLY A 259 -9.59 -3.18 -21.86
N VAL A 260 -8.66 -2.56 -21.16
CA VAL A 260 -8.81 -2.14 -19.77
C VAL A 260 -8.65 -0.63 -19.65
N SER A 261 -9.72 0.07 -19.27
CA SER A 261 -9.66 1.45 -18.80
C SER A 261 -9.35 1.44 -17.29
N ILE A 262 -8.45 2.28 -16.84
CA ILE A 262 -7.93 2.24 -15.48
C ILE A 262 -7.77 3.64 -14.89
N SER A 263 -8.23 3.82 -13.65
CA SER A 263 -7.89 4.96 -12.79
C SER A 263 -7.10 4.51 -11.58
N GLU A 264 -7.52 3.42 -10.94
CA GLU A 264 -6.89 2.83 -9.76
C GLU A 264 -6.97 1.30 -9.85
N PHE A 265 -6.08 0.58 -9.17
CA PHE A 265 -6.20 -0.87 -9.03
C PHE A 265 -5.53 -1.40 -7.77
N THR A 266 -5.86 -2.63 -7.42
CA THR A 266 -5.17 -3.42 -6.39
C THR A 266 -5.08 -4.87 -6.86
N ILE A 267 -4.07 -5.61 -6.42
CA ILE A 267 -3.91 -7.04 -6.74
C ILE A 267 -3.98 -7.85 -5.45
N VAL A 268 -4.87 -8.83 -5.42
CA VAL A 268 -5.01 -9.81 -4.34
C VAL A 268 -5.28 -11.18 -4.94
N ASN A 269 -4.54 -12.21 -4.49
CA ASN A 269 -4.72 -13.60 -4.94
C ASN A 269 -4.76 -13.75 -6.47
N ASP A 270 -3.81 -13.08 -7.16
CA ASP A 270 -3.67 -13.07 -8.62
C ASP A 270 -4.88 -12.49 -9.38
N LYS A 271 -5.68 -11.68 -8.71
CA LYS A 271 -6.76 -10.90 -9.32
C LYS A 271 -6.49 -9.42 -9.14
N ALA A 272 -6.46 -8.70 -10.25
CA ALA A 272 -6.46 -7.25 -10.23
C ALA A 272 -7.92 -6.75 -10.24
N TYR A 273 -8.29 -6.03 -9.19
CA TYR A 273 -9.53 -5.28 -9.12
C TYR A 273 -9.25 -3.88 -9.65
N ILE A 274 -9.84 -3.53 -10.76
CA ILE A 274 -9.55 -2.32 -11.54
C ILE A 274 -10.74 -1.39 -11.47
N LEU A 275 -10.52 -0.23 -10.86
CA LEU A 275 -11.50 0.86 -10.80
C LEU A 275 -11.23 1.81 -11.97
N HIS A 276 -12.28 2.10 -12.74
CA HIS A 276 -12.29 3.16 -13.72
C HIS A 276 -13.29 4.22 -13.32
N ASN A 277 -12.86 5.46 -13.30
CA ASN A 277 -13.67 6.61 -12.91
C ASN A 277 -13.52 7.74 -13.93
N ASP A 278 -14.63 8.13 -14.50
CA ASP A 278 -14.81 9.40 -15.20
C ASP A 278 -15.53 10.37 -14.25
N TRP A 279 -14.97 11.52 -14.01
CA TRP A 279 -15.53 12.50 -13.07
C TRP A 279 -17.00 12.81 -13.33
N GLY A 280 -17.81 12.73 -12.29
CA GLY A 280 -19.26 12.98 -12.36
C GLY A 280 -20.07 11.85 -12.98
N LYS A 281 -19.46 10.69 -13.29
CA LYS A 281 -20.15 9.50 -13.79
C LYS A 281 -20.07 8.36 -12.78
N GLU A 282 -20.86 7.33 -13.04
CA GLU A 282 -20.75 6.03 -12.34
C GLU A 282 -19.40 5.40 -12.65
N SER A 283 -18.74 4.96 -11.61
CA SER A 283 -17.47 4.25 -11.71
C SER A 283 -17.68 2.77 -11.98
N GLU A 284 -16.79 2.17 -12.74
CA GLU A 284 -16.80 0.75 -13.08
C GLU A 284 -15.69 0.01 -12.31
N VAL A 285 -15.98 -1.20 -11.86
CA VAL A 285 -14.99 -2.12 -11.30
C VAL A 285 -14.94 -3.37 -12.15
N LYS A 286 -13.76 -3.69 -12.70
CA LYS A 286 -13.48 -4.91 -13.46
C LYS A 286 -12.56 -5.83 -12.67
N VAL A 287 -12.66 -7.13 -12.95
CA VAL A 287 -11.72 -8.11 -12.40
C VAL A 287 -10.89 -8.69 -13.53
N PHE A 288 -9.58 -8.52 -13.44
CA PHE A 288 -8.61 -9.09 -14.36
C PHE A 288 -7.86 -10.22 -13.64
N ASP A 289 -7.78 -11.37 -14.28
CA ASP A 289 -7.03 -12.53 -13.77
C ASP A 289 -5.59 -12.46 -14.28
N CYS A 290 -4.65 -12.30 -13.36
CA CYS A 290 -3.23 -12.12 -13.65
C CYS A 290 -2.58 -13.38 -14.25
N LYS A 291 -3.11 -14.58 -13.94
CA LYS A 291 -2.58 -15.85 -14.48
C LYS A 291 -2.94 -16.06 -15.95
N THR A 292 -4.17 -15.74 -16.29
CA THR A 292 -4.69 -15.92 -17.66
C THR A 292 -4.55 -14.67 -18.51
N GLU A 293 -4.21 -13.53 -17.90
CA GLU A 293 -4.07 -12.21 -18.50
C GLU A 293 -5.35 -11.77 -19.25
N LYS A 294 -6.50 -11.98 -18.59
CA LYS A 294 -7.81 -11.66 -19.16
C LYS A 294 -8.72 -10.98 -18.15
N VAL A 295 -9.57 -10.09 -18.65
CA VAL A 295 -10.73 -9.64 -17.88
C VAL A 295 -11.68 -10.83 -17.72
N VAL A 296 -11.92 -11.22 -16.47
CA VAL A 296 -12.83 -12.33 -16.13
C VAL A 296 -14.18 -11.84 -15.62
N THR A 297 -14.28 -10.56 -15.25
CA THR A 297 -15.53 -9.92 -14.86
C THR A 297 -15.52 -8.48 -15.38
N GLU A 298 -16.43 -8.16 -16.30
CA GLU A 298 -16.55 -6.81 -16.89
C GLU A 298 -17.26 -5.82 -15.96
N ASN A 299 -18.20 -6.30 -15.15
CA ASN A 299 -18.90 -5.52 -14.15
C ASN A 299 -18.94 -6.30 -12.84
N PHE A 300 -18.10 -5.88 -11.89
CA PHE A 300 -17.97 -6.54 -10.60
C PHE A 300 -19.20 -6.30 -9.71
N VAL A 301 -19.80 -5.09 -9.74
CA VAL A 301 -20.99 -4.78 -8.95
C VAL A 301 -22.23 -5.46 -9.53
N THR A 302 -22.86 -6.36 -8.75
CA THR A 302 -23.92 -7.24 -9.26
C THR A 302 -25.32 -6.91 -8.76
N ASP A 303 -25.46 -6.01 -7.79
CA ASP A 303 -26.73 -5.67 -7.14
C ASP A 303 -27.26 -4.26 -7.49
N GLY A 304 -26.58 -3.56 -8.41
CA GLY A 304 -26.96 -2.22 -8.85
C GLY A 304 -26.56 -1.10 -7.88
N THR A 305 -25.69 -1.39 -6.90
CA THR A 305 -25.14 -0.35 -6.03
C THR A 305 -24.35 0.66 -6.85
N SER A 306 -24.67 1.95 -6.70
CA SER A 306 -24.02 3.05 -7.41
C SER A 306 -22.68 3.39 -6.74
N ILE A 307 -21.63 3.58 -7.56
CA ILE A 307 -20.31 4.09 -7.14
C ILE A 307 -20.07 5.40 -7.90
N LEU A 308 -20.53 6.52 -7.36
CA LEU A 308 -20.28 7.82 -7.96
C LEU A 308 -18.93 8.37 -7.48
N ASN A 309 -18.08 8.80 -8.42
CA ASN A 309 -16.73 9.33 -8.13
C ASN A 309 -15.87 8.36 -7.28
N GLY A 310 -15.78 7.10 -7.72
CA GLY A 310 -14.88 6.12 -7.11
C GLY A 310 -13.45 6.64 -7.05
N TYR A 311 -12.81 6.55 -5.89
CA TYR A 311 -11.53 7.21 -5.65
C TYR A 311 -10.38 6.22 -5.47
N LYS A 312 -10.52 5.29 -4.53
CA LYS A 312 -9.52 4.22 -4.29
C LYS A 312 -10.19 2.87 -4.17
N ILE A 313 -9.41 1.82 -4.40
CA ILE A 313 -9.87 0.44 -4.29
C ILE A 313 -8.89 -0.38 -3.46
N THR A 314 -9.42 -1.18 -2.53
CA THR A 314 -8.67 -2.12 -1.69
C THR A 314 -9.40 -3.46 -1.70
N ALA A 315 -8.68 -4.58 -1.76
CA ALA A 315 -9.27 -5.91 -1.63
C ALA A 315 -8.64 -6.65 -0.46
N ASP A 316 -9.46 -7.42 0.26
CA ASP A 316 -9.01 -8.27 1.35
C ASP A 316 -8.56 -9.65 0.82
N ALA A 317 -7.35 -10.04 1.18
CA ALA A 317 -6.77 -11.31 0.75
C ALA A 317 -7.47 -12.54 1.35
N TYR A 318 -8.11 -12.39 2.51
CA TYR A 318 -8.72 -13.48 3.25
C TYR A 318 -10.20 -13.67 2.90
N SER A 319 -11.01 -12.63 3.01
CA SER A 319 -12.44 -12.70 2.71
C SER A 319 -12.76 -12.59 1.22
N GLY A 320 -11.86 -11.93 0.46
CA GLY A 320 -12.11 -11.51 -0.92
C GLY A 320 -13.05 -10.30 -1.01
N ASP A 321 -13.34 -9.63 0.11
CA ASP A 321 -14.14 -8.42 0.12
C ASP A 321 -13.39 -7.28 -0.57
N VAL A 322 -14.14 -6.44 -1.29
CA VAL A 322 -13.60 -5.31 -2.04
C VAL A 322 -14.17 -4.02 -1.48
N TYR A 323 -13.28 -3.10 -1.16
CA TYR A 323 -13.62 -1.79 -0.61
C TYR A 323 -13.34 -0.72 -1.66
N VAL A 324 -14.35 0.06 -2.01
CA VAL A 324 -14.22 1.21 -2.90
C VAL A 324 -14.54 2.46 -2.13
N THR A 325 -13.64 3.44 -2.16
CA THR A 325 -13.89 4.75 -1.57
C THR A 325 -14.41 5.72 -2.62
N THR A 326 -15.10 6.78 -2.20
CA THR A 326 -15.56 7.85 -3.09
C THR A 326 -15.07 9.20 -2.60
N SER A 327 -14.79 10.13 -3.53
CA SER A 327 -14.34 11.48 -3.18
C SER A 327 -14.82 12.50 -4.21
N ASP A 328 -15.18 13.68 -3.72
CA ASP A 328 -15.35 14.91 -4.52
C ASP A 328 -14.26 15.95 -4.18
N TYR A 329 -13.25 15.55 -3.42
CA TYR A 329 -12.11 16.34 -2.91
C TYR A 329 -12.48 17.48 -1.94
N THR A 330 -13.74 17.69 -1.64
CA THR A 330 -14.21 18.83 -0.84
C THR A 330 -15.08 18.44 0.33
N THR A 331 -15.89 17.40 0.17
CA THR A 331 -16.77 16.89 1.21
C THR A 331 -16.37 15.49 1.67
N SER A 332 -16.94 15.05 2.79
CA SER A 332 -16.67 13.70 3.30
C SER A 332 -17.16 12.64 2.32
N GLY A 333 -16.26 11.75 1.92
CA GLY A 333 -16.54 10.60 1.06
C GLY A 333 -17.10 9.40 1.83
N ASN A 334 -17.29 8.31 1.11
CA ASN A 334 -17.81 7.06 1.64
C ASN A 334 -16.85 5.89 1.39
N VAL A 335 -17.07 4.79 2.10
CA VAL A 335 -16.46 3.48 1.81
C VAL A 335 -17.57 2.47 1.55
N LEU A 336 -17.60 1.88 0.37
CA LEU A 336 -18.52 0.80 0.01
C LEU A 336 -17.76 -0.53 0.12
N CYS A 337 -18.33 -1.48 0.84
CA CYS A 337 -17.79 -2.84 0.96
C CYS A 337 -18.65 -3.81 0.15
N PHE A 338 -18.02 -4.53 -0.77
CA PHE A 338 -18.65 -5.57 -1.57
C PHE A 338 -18.08 -6.93 -1.18
N ASP A 339 -18.92 -7.97 -1.18
CA ASP A 339 -18.44 -9.35 -1.08
C ASP A 339 -17.69 -9.79 -2.35
N ASN A 340 -17.05 -10.96 -2.32
CA ASN A 340 -16.30 -11.52 -3.45
C ASN A 340 -17.16 -11.86 -4.69
N LYS A 341 -18.48 -11.63 -4.61
CA LYS A 341 -19.44 -11.78 -5.72
C LYS A 341 -19.97 -10.44 -6.22
N GLY A 342 -19.44 -9.34 -5.68
CA GLY A 342 -19.83 -7.97 -6.05
C GLY A 342 -21.15 -7.50 -5.48
N LYS A 343 -21.63 -8.11 -4.40
CA LYS A 343 -22.80 -7.65 -3.65
C LYS A 343 -22.36 -6.69 -2.56
N CYS A 344 -22.98 -5.53 -2.45
CA CYS A 344 -22.73 -4.58 -1.37
C CYS A 344 -23.15 -5.17 -0.03
N LYS A 345 -22.21 -5.26 0.90
CA LYS A 345 -22.40 -5.72 2.28
C LYS A 345 -22.84 -4.57 3.17
N PHE A 346 -22.19 -3.43 3.04
CA PHE A 346 -22.47 -2.20 3.78
C PHE A 346 -21.78 -0.99 3.13
N THR A 347 -22.22 0.20 3.54
CA THR A 347 -21.59 1.48 3.22
C THR A 347 -21.29 2.22 4.51
N LEU A 348 -20.03 2.67 4.66
CA LEU A 348 -19.64 3.62 5.70
C LEU A 348 -19.75 5.02 5.09
N SER A 349 -20.67 5.82 5.57
CA SER A 349 -20.95 7.15 5.01
C SER A 349 -20.21 8.24 5.78
N SER A 350 -19.80 9.29 5.06
CA SER A 350 -19.17 10.49 5.64
C SER A 350 -17.95 10.18 6.51
N VAL A 351 -17.04 9.35 5.99
CA VAL A 351 -15.87 8.87 6.73
C VAL A 351 -14.79 9.95 6.91
N GLY A 352 -14.75 10.95 6.06
CA GLY A 352 -13.78 12.04 6.02
C GLY A 352 -13.54 12.50 4.58
N VAL A 353 -12.81 13.59 4.38
CA VAL A 353 -12.52 14.14 3.05
C VAL A 353 -11.43 13.33 2.37
N SER A 354 -11.68 12.95 1.12
CA SER A 354 -10.76 12.15 0.29
C SER A 354 -10.26 10.88 0.99
N PRO A 355 -11.16 9.91 1.33
CA PRO A 355 -10.75 8.65 1.93
C PRO A 355 -9.93 7.83 0.91
N ASN A 356 -8.64 7.62 1.19
CA ASN A 356 -7.69 7.10 0.21
C ASN A 356 -7.13 5.71 0.54
N LYS A 357 -7.25 5.27 1.80
CA LYS A 357 -6.73 3.95 2.19
C LYS A 357 -7.62 3.29 3.23
N VAL A 358 -7.85 2.00 3.04
CA VAL A 358 -8.57 1.14 3.98
C VAL A 358 -7.61 0.08 4.50
N ILE A 359 -7.50 -0.06 5.83
CA ILE A 359 -6.80 -1.17 6.49
C ILE A 359 -7.81 -1.96 7.33
N LEU A 360 -7.72 -3.28 7.23
CA LEU A 360 -8.55 -4.22 7.95
C LEU A 360 -7.77 -4.73 9.17
N LEU A 361 -8.40 -4.73 10.32
CA LEU A 361 -7.84 -5.23 11.57
C LEU A 361 -8.71 -6.37 12.09
N ASP A 362 -8.05 -7.39 12.61
CA ASP A 362 -8.64 -8.59 13.20
C ASP A 362 -9.10 -8.35 14.65
#